data_8e2a233dee8b250a2e9507a2f9cfec9c
#
_entry.id   8e2a233dee8b250a2e9507a2f9cfec9c
#
_cell.length_a   1.000
_cell.length_b   1.000
_cell.length_c   1.000
_cell.angle_alpha   90.00
_cell.angle_beta   90.00
_cell.angle_gamma   90.00
#
_symmetry.space_group_name_H-M   'P 1'
#
loop_
_entity.id
_entity.type
_entity.pdbx_description
1 polymer ?
#
loop_
_entity_poly.entity_id
_entity_poly.type
_entity_poly.pdbx_seq_one_letter_code
_entity_poly.pdbx_strand_id
1 'polypeptide(L)'
;MRVLVVDDEVRLADGVRRALEAEGFAVDVAHNGVDGLWRARETRYDVIILDLMMPGMSGWKVCEALRADENWTPVLMLTAKDGEWDQVEALESGADDYVTKPFSFAILVARLRALIRRGAVERPTVLEAGDLRLDPAARRVWRGDVEIALTSREFAVLQHLLRHRGQVLSKRDVIEGVWDDDFEGDPNIVEVYIGHLRQKVDRPFDRRAIETIRGAGYRLAGDGG
;
A
#
# COMPACT_ATOMS: atom_id res chain seq x y z
N MET A 1 -2.28 -0.16 -2.17
CA MET A 1 -1.58 -0.57 -0.93
C MET A 1 -1.29 0.68 -0.15
N ARG A 2 -1.69 0.71 1.11
CA ARG A 2 -1.54 1.89 1.98
C ARG A 2 -0.41 1.67 2.98
N VAL A 3 0.51 2.61 3.06
CA VAL A 3 1.70 2.56 3.92
C VAL A 3 1.64 3.72 4.91
N LEU A 4 1.91 3.44 6.18
CA LEU A 4 2.15 4.50 7.16
C LEU A 4 3.67 4.64 7.34
N VAL A 5 4.17 5.86 7.23
CA VAL A 5 5.56 6.23 7.52
C VAL A 5 5.58 7.03 8.82
N VAL A 6 6.32 6.56 9.81
CA VAL A 6 6.46 7.23 11.11
C VAL A 6 7.94 7.53 11.34
N ASP A 7 8.33 8.78 11.22
CA ASP A 7 9.73 9.22 11.35
C ASP A 7 9.74 10.71 11.71
N ASP A 8 10.46 11.11 12.75
CA ASP A 8 10.54 12.50 13.20
C ASP A 8 11.43 13.37 12.32
N GLU A 9 12.25 12.77 11.48
CA GLU A 9 13.03 13.45 10.46
C GLU A 9 12.16 13.75 9.22
N VAL A 10 11.49 14.93 9.24
CA VAL A 10 10.53 15.36 8.21
C VAL A 10 11.06 15.19 6.77
N ARG A 11 12.34 15.55 6.53
CA ARG A 11 12.93 15.45 5.19
C ARG A 11 13.06 14.00 4.72
N LEU A 12 13.41 13.09 5.62
CA LEU A 12 13.51 11.66 5.31
C LEU A 12 12.13 11.07 5.07
N ALA A 13 11.17 11.34 5.96
CA ALA A 13 9.79 10.89 5.82
C ALA A 13 9.18 11.34 4.49
N ASP A 14 9.35 12.62 4.12
CA ASP A 14 8.90 13.15 2.82
C ASP A 14 9.62 12.52 1.63
N GLY A 15 10.90 12.22 1.76
CA GLY A 15 11.67 11.52 0.73
C GLY A 15 11.14 10.09 0.52
N VAL A 16 10.90 9.37 1.61
CA VAL A 16 10.31 8.02 1.59
C VAL A 16 8.91 8.06 1.00
N ARG A 17 8.06 8.99 1.44
CA ARG A 17 6.70 9.19 0.91
C ARG A 17 6.73 9.32 -0.61
N ARG A 18 7.45 10.31 -1.14
CA ARG A 18 7.53 10.56 -2.60
C ARG A 18 8.02 9.35 -3.38
N ALA A 19 9.03 8.64 -2.85
CA ALA A 19 9.56 7.45 -3.52
C ALA A 19 8.53 6.31 -3.55
N LEU A 20 7.78 6.10 -2.46
CA LEU A 20 6.74 5.08 -2.40
C LEU A 20 5.51 5.44 -3.24
N GLU A 21 5.11 6.71 -3.28
CA GLU A 21 4.04 7.19 -4.16
C GLU A 21 4.38 6.97 -5.65
N ALA A 22 5.63 7.22 -6.04
CA ALA A 22 6.11 6.91 -7.39
C ALA A 22 6.01 5.42 -7.73
N GLU A 23 6.09 4.55 -6.71
CA GLU A 23 5.89 3.10 -6.82
C GLU A 23 4.41 2.67 -6.74
N GLY A 24 3.47 3.64 -6.60
CA GLY A 24 2.02 3.42 -6.60
C GLY A 24 1.44 3.03 -5.24
N PHE A 25 2.14 3.32 -4.14
CA PHE A 25 1.57 3.21 -2.79
C PHE A 25 0.77 4.48 -2.44
N ALA A 26 -0.28 4.35 -1.65
CA ALA A 26 -0.83 5.46 -0.87
C ALA A 26 -0.01 5.56 0.42
N VAL A 27 0.43 6.76 0.80
CA VAL A 27 1.37 6.92 1.91
C VAL A 27 0.90 8.02 2.85
N ASP A 28 0.62 7.66 4.08
CA ASP A 28 0.40 8.60 5.17
C ASP A 28 1.68 8.77 5.97
N VAL A 29 1.89 9.96 6.53
CA VAL A 29 3.08 10.29 7.31
C VAL A 29 2.68 10.78 8.70
N ALA A 30 3.39 10.31 9.72
CA ALA A 30 3.36 10.85 11.07
C ALA A 30 4.80 11.18 11.52
N HIS A 31 4.96 12.27 12.27
CA HIS A 31 6.28 12.76 12.67
C HIS A 31 6.62 12.50 14.15
N ASN A 32 5.88 11.63 14.79
CA ASN A 32 6.15 11.15 16.16
C ASN A 32 5.41 9.83 16.42
N GLY A 33 5.85 9.10 17.42
CA GLY A 33 5.30 7.78 17.74
C GLY A 33 3.84 7.84 18.22
N VAL A 34 3.41 8.91 18.90
CA VAL A 34 2.03 9.04 19.41
C VAL A 34 1.04 9.17 18.25
N ASP A 35 1.31 10.06 17.30
CA ASP A 35 0.49 10.24 16.11
C ASP A 35 0.53 9.00 15.21
N GLY A 36 1.71 8.38 15.09
CA GLY A 36 1.88 7.13 14.36
C GLY A 36 1.00 6.00 14.91
N LEU A 37 1.02 5.81 16.23
CA LEU A 37 0.18 4.81 16.90
C LEU A 37 -1.30 5.12 16.74
N TRP A 38 -1.70 6.37 16.91
CA TRP A 38 -3.09 6.80 16.72
C TRP A 38 -3.57 6.50 15.30
N ARG A 39 -2.81 6.89 14.27
CA ARG A 39 -3.15 6.60 12.86
C ARG A 39 -3.25 5.10 12.59
N ALA A 40 -2.34 4.31 13.13
CA ALA A 40 -2.33 2.86 12.96
C ALA A 40 -3.53 2.15 13.63
N ARG A 41 -4.16 2.78 14.61
CA ARG A 41 -5.41 2.33 15.24
C ARG A 41 -6.65 2.70 14.44
N GLU A 42 -6.68 3.93 13.93
CA GLU A 42 -7.84 4.48 13.20
C GLU A 42 -7.92 4.00 11.74
N THR A 43 -6.77 3.72 11.14
CA THR A 43 -6.67 3.39 9.70
C THR A 43 -5.98 2.05 9.48
N ARG A 44 -6.51 1.26 8.56
CA ARG A 44 -5.87 0.00 8.16
C ARG A 44 -4.74 0.25 7.16
N TYR A 45 -3.55 -0.15 7.51
CA TYR A 45 -2.37 -0.12 6.63
C TYR A 45 -1.98 -1.53 6.18
N ASP A 46 -1.39 -1.63 5.00
CA ASP A 46 -0.81 -2.89 4.50
C ASP A 46 0.58 -3.14 5.13
N VAL A 47 1.28 -2.07 5.53
CA VAL A 47 2.57 -2.10 6.22
C VAL A 47 2.85 -0.74 6.89
N ILE A 48 3.60 -0.76 7.98
CA ILE A 48 4.07 0.43 8.70
C ILE A 48 5.59 0.49 8.57
N ILE A 49 6.12 1.63 8.14
CA ILE A 49 7.55 1.98 8.25
C ILE A 49 7.68 2.81 9.52
N LEU A 50 8.56 2.41 10.42
CA LEU A 50 8.63 2.96 11.76
C LEU A 50 10.07 3.27 12.14
N ASP A 51 10.37 4.55 12.34
CA ASP A 51 11.68 4.92 12.91
C ASP A 51 11.78 4.45 14.35
N LEU A 52 12.96 3.92 14.67
CA LEU A 52 13.25 3.40 15.98
C LEU A 52 13.42 4.50 17.03
N MET A 53 14.14 5.56 16.66
CA MET A 53 14.64 6.59 17.56
C MET A 53 13.84 7.89 17.43
N MET A 54 12.63 7.92 17.95
CA MET A 54 11.81 9.13 17.98
C MET A 54 11.69 9.71 19.38
N PRO A 55 11.63 11.05 19.52
CA PRO A 55 11.41 11.69 20.81
C PRO A 55 10.00 11.39 21.38
N GLY A 56 9.92 11.24 22.68
CA GLY A 56 8.66 10.95 23.39
C GLY A 56 8.30 9.47 23.37
N MET A 57 7.76 8.96 22.27
CA MET A 57 7.42 7.54 22.08
C MET A 57 8.30 6.93 21.00
N SER A 58 9.21 6.05 21.39
CA SER A 58 10.09 5.32 20.48
C SER A 58 9.33 4.32 19.61
N GLY A 59 9.92 3.93 18.46
CA GLY A 59 9.34 2.93 17.58
C GLY A 59 9.09 1.58 18.26
N TRP A 60 9.93 1.19 19.22
CA TRP A 60 9.71 0.00 20.05
C TRP A 60 8.36 0.04 20.76
N LYS A 61 8.11 1.13 21.48
CA LYS A 61 6.86 1.31 22.23
C LYS A 61 5.64 1.36 21.32
N VAL A 62 5.78 1.93 20.13
CA VAL A 62 4.70 1.90 19.12
C VAL A 62 4.43 0.47 18.70
N CYS A 63 5.47 -0.31 18.37
CA CYS A 63 5.33 -1.70 17.95
C CYS A 63 4.72 -2.58 19.05
N GLU A 64 5.23 -2.49 20.27
CA GLU A 64 4.67 -3.19 21.45
C GLU A 64 3.19 -2.86 21.66
N ALA A 65 2.81 -1.56 21.58
CA ALA A 65 1.44 -1.13 21.73
C ALA A 65 0.54 -1.70 20.63
N LEU A 66 1.00 -1.73 19.38
CA LEU A 66 0.26 -2.35 18.27
C LEU A 66 0.02 -3.83 18.52
N ARG A 67 1.04 -4.57 18.97
CA ARG A 67 0.90 -6.01 19.28
C ARG A 67 0.00 -6.26 20.50
N ALA A 68 0.03 -5.40 21.50
CA ALA A 68 -0.89 -5.45 22.64
C ALA A 68 -2.35 -5.21 22.22
N ASP A 69 -2.58 -4.40 21.19
CA ASP A 69 -3.90 -4.18 20.58
C ASP A 69 -4.30 -5.27 19.56
N GLU A 70 -3.57 -6.38 19.49
CA GLU A 70 -3.75 -7.44 18.48
C GLU A 70 -3.67 -6.94 17.03
N ASN A 71 -3.02 -5.81 16.82
CA ASN A 71 -2.75 -5.28 15.49
C ASN A 71 -1.47 -5.91 14.92
N TRP A 72 -1.64 -6.85 13.99
CA TRP A 72 -0.57 -7.59 13.32
C TRP A 72 -0.19 -6.99 11.97
N THR A 73 -0.48 -5.72 11.72
CA THR A 73 0.04 -5.01 10.54
C THR A 73 1.56 -5.16 10.50
N PRO A 74 2.14 -5.61 9.37
CA PRO A 74 3.57 -5.76 9.23
C PRO A 74 4.31 -4.44 9.51
N VAL A 75 5.38 -4.51 10.30
CA VAL A 75 6.22 -3.37 10.70
C VAL A 75 7.62 -3.55 10.15
N LEU A 76 8.07 -2.57 9.35
CA LEU A 76 9.46 -2.41 8.90
C LEU A 76 10.13 -1.31 9.73
N MET A 77 11.06 -1.66 10.60
CA MET A 77 11.79 -0.67 11.38
C MET A 77 12.90 0.00 10.58
N LEU A 78 13.03 1.32 10.71
CA LEU A 78 14.19 2.08 10.28
C LEU A 78 15.08 2.34 11.50
N THR A 79 16.37 2.08 11.38
CA THR A 79 17.31 2.28 12.50
C THR A 79 18.60 2.92 12.02
N ALA A 80 19.12 3.87 12.79
CA ALA A 80 20.46 4.43 12.59
C ALA A 80 21.55 3.56 13.22
N LYS A 81 21.17 2.52 13.95
CA LYS A 81 22.06 1.65 14.68
C LYS A 81 22.30 0.36 13.90
N ASP A 82 23.57 -0.02 13.79
CA ASP A 82 24.07 -1.21 13.10
C ASP A 82 24.61 -2.30 14.07
N GLY A 83 24.39 -2.11 15.38
CA GLY A 83 24.78 -3.07 16.41
C GLY A 83 23.94 -4.35 16.36
N GLU A 84 24.57 -5.52 16.56
CA GLU A 84 23.85 -6.82 16.61
C GLU A 84 22.73 -6.83 17.67
N TRP A 85 22.94 -6.17 18.80
CA TRP A 85 21.96 -6.07 19.88
C TRP A 85 20.70 -5.27 19.48
N ASP A 86 20.86 -4.19 18.72
CA ASP A 86 19.75 -3.37 18.26
C ASP A 86 18.87 -4.11 17.25
N GLN A 87 19.46 -5.00 16.47
CA GLN A 87 18.75 -5.86 15.52
C GLN A 87 17.93 -6.96 16.22
N VAL A 88 18.52 -7.57 17.25
CA VAL A 88 17.82 -8.59 18.06
C VAL A 88 16.65 -7.94 18.79
N GLU A 89 16.87 -6.80 19.43
CA GLU A 89 15.85 -6.05 20.15
C GLU A 89 14.70 -5.58 19.23
N ALA A 90 15.01 -5.18 17.95
CA ALA A 90 14.00 -4.84 16.94
C ALA A 90 13.07 -6.02 16.64
N LEU A 91 13.60 -7.20 16.48
CA LEU A 91 12.83 -8.39 16.18
C LEU A 91 12.05 -8.89 17.42
N GLU A 92 12.63 -8.79 18.61
CA GLU A 92 11.97 -9.18 19.88
C GLU A 92 10.79 -8.26 20.23
N SER A 93 10.82 -6.98 19.80
CA SER A 93 9.67 -6.07 19.97
C SER A 93 8.45 -6.38 19.12
N GLY A 94 8.53 -7.39 18.25
CA GLY A 94 7.46 -7.80 17.35
C GLY A 94 7.49 -7.11 15.98
N ALA A 95 8.61 -6.48 15.60
CA ALA A 95 8.83 -6.04 14.24
C ALA A 95 9.04 -7.21 13.29
N ASP A 96 8.65 -7.05 12.03
CA ASP A 96 8.70 -8.12 11.03
C ASP A 96 9.97 -8.08 10.17
N ASP A 97 10.61 -6.90 10.05
CA ASP A 97 11.90 -6.70 9.39
C ASP A 97 12.50 -5.34 9.79
N TYR A 98 13.75 -5.10 9.43
CA TYR A 98 14.44 -3.82 9.69
C TYR A 98 15.31 -3.38 8.51
N VAL A 99 15.59 -2.08 8.44
CA VAL A 99 16.53 -1.46 7.49
C VAL A 99 17.39 -0.44 8.22
N THR A 100 18.71 -0.55 8.05
CA THR A 100 19.67 0.41 8.64
C THR A 100 19.80 1.66 7.79
N LYS A 101 19.79 2.83 8.44
CA LYS A 101 20.11 4.14 7.83
C LYS A 101 21.65 4.30 7.73
N PRO A 102 22.21 4.74 6.57
CA PRO A 102 21.55 5.11 5.34
C PRO A 102 21.16 3.87 4.49
N PHE A 103 20.02 3.94 3.81
CA PHE A 103 19.50 2.84 2.99
C PHE A 103 19.26 3.23 1.54
N SER A 104 19.24 2.24 0.66
CA SER A 104 18.77 2.38 -0.71
C SER A 104 17.26 2.26 -0.77
N PHE A 105 16.57 3.19 -1.47
CA PHE A 105 15.13 3.11 -1.70
C PHE A 105 14.70 1.81 -2.39
N ALA A 106 15.52 1.29 -3.30
CA ALA A 106 15.25 0.01 -3.96
C ALA A 106 15.18 -1.14 -2.95
N ILE A 107 16.07 -1.16 -1.95
CA ILE A 107 16.08 -2.16 -0.87
C ILE A 107 14.84 -1.97 0.01
N LEU A 108 14.51 -0.75 0.39
CA LEU A 108 13.33 -0.43 1.19
C LEU A 108 12.05 -0.96 0.50
N VAL A 109 11.85 -0.62 -0.76
CA VAL A 109 10.69 -1.06 -1.55
C VAL A 109 10.63 -2.59 -1.68
N ALA A 110 11.77 -3.24 -1.91
CA ALA A 110 11.83 -4.70 -2.02
C ALA A 110 11.42 -5.38 -0.70
N ARG A 111 11.88 -4.88 0.46
CA ARG A 111 11.49 -5.38 1.78
C ARG A 111 10.03 -5.13 2.10
N LEU A 112 9.52 -3.93 1.83
CA LEU A 112 8.09 -3.61 1.96
C LEU A 112 7.21 -4.59 1.19
N ARG A 113 7.53 -4.84 -0.07
CA ARG A 113 6.80 -5.81 -0.90
C ARG A 113 6.88 -7.22 -0.33
N ALA A 114 8.02 -7.61 0.22
CA ALA A 114 8.19 -8.92 0.86
C ALA A 114 7.34 -9.03 2.13
N LEU A 115 7.28 -7.98 2.96
CA LEU A 115 6.46 -7.94 4.17
C LEU A 115 4.97 -7.97 3.85
N ILE A 116 4.51 -7.16 2.91
CA ILE A 116 3.11 -7.14 2.46
C ILE A 116 2.70 -8.53 1.95
N ARG A 117 3.57 -9.23 1.22
CA ARG A 117 3.32 -10.60 0.77
C ARG A 117 3.23 -11.59 1.92
N ARG A 118 4.10 -11.49 2.95
CA ARG A 118 4.09 -12.36 4.13
C ARG A 118 2.90 -12.10 5.05
N GLY A 119 2.55 -10.84 5.29
CA GLY A 119 1.37 -10.45 6.08
C GLY A 119 0.04 -10.82 5.43
N ALA A 120 0.07 -11.23 4.17
CA ALA A 120 -1.08 -11.68 3.40
C ALA A 120 -1.37 -13.19 3.53
N VAL A 121 -1.17 -13.80 4.70
CA VAL A 121 -1.35 -15.25 4.92
C VAL A 121 -2.77 -15.76 4.60
N GLU A 122 -3.71 -14.87 4.31
CA GLU A 122 -5.06 -15.22 3.81
C GLU A 122 -5.44 -14.52 2.49
N ARG A 123 -4.51 -13.80 1.83
CA ARG A 123 -4.83 -13.14 0.56
C ARG A 123 -4.19 -13.89 -0.60
N PRO A 124 -4.94 -14.19 -1.66
CA PRO A 124 -4.33 -14.80 -2.84
C PRO A 124 -3.20 -13.92 -3.34
N THR A 125 -2.05 -14.53 -3.62
CA THR A 125 -0.86 -13.83 -4.13
C THR A 125 -1.18 -13.12 -5.45
N VAL A 126 -2.11 -13.68 -6.21
CA VAL A 126 -2.63 -13.13 -7.47
C VAL A 126 -4.10 -12.77 -7.26
N LEU A 127 -4.47 -11.54 -7.61
CA LEU A 127 -5.86 -11.09 -7.63
C LEU A 127 -6.47 -11.44 -8.99
N GLU A 128 -7.64 -12.05 -8.99
CA GLU A 128 -8.27 -12.54 -10.21
C GLU A 128 -9.74 -12.11 -10.32
N ALA A 129 -10.15 -11.80 -11.55
CA ALA A 129 -11.53 -11.66 -11.94
C ALA A 129 -11.68 -12.23 -13.36
N GLY A 130 -12.24 -13.44 -13.47
CA GLY A 130 -12.24 -14.19 -14.72
C GLY A 130 -10.83 -14.42 -15.25
N ASP A 131 -10.57 -13.95 -16.48
CA ASP A 131 -9.26 -14.04 -17.14
C ASP A 131 -8.34 -12.84 -16.84
N LEU A 132 -8.81 -11.82 -16.09
CA LEU A 132 -7.99 -10.70 -15.64
C LEU A 132 -7.25 -11.09 -14.35
N ARG A 133 -5.92 -11.07 -14.39
CA ARG A 133 -5.05 -11.43 -13.28
C ARG A 133 -4.07 -10.30 -12.97
N LEU A 134 -3.85 -10.04 -11.69
CA LEU A 134 -2.90 -9.05 -11.19
C LEU A 134 -2.06 -9.67 -10.08
N ASP A 135 -0.76 -9.73 -10.27
CA ASP A 135 0.20 -10.14 -9.25
C ASP A 135 0.77 -8.87 -8.55
N PRO A 136 0.38 -8.61 -7.29
CA PRO A 136 0.87 -7.46 -6.55
C PRO A 136 2.35 -7.54 -6.24
N ALA A 137 2.90 -8.74 -6.08
CA ALA A 137 4.30 -8.94 -5.70
C ALA A 137 5.23 -8.74 -6.90
N ALA A 138 4.85 -9.26 -8.07
CA ALA A 138 5.60 -9.09 -9.31
C ALA A 138 5.27 -7.76 -10.03
N ARG A 139 4.21 -7.04 -9.60
CA ARG A 139 3.66 -5.85 -10.28
C ARG A 139 3.33 -6.09 -11.76
N ARG A 140 2.72 -7.23 -12.04
CA ARG A 140 2.35 -7.65 -13.39
C ARG A 140 0.85 -7.86 -13.51
N VAL A 141 0.32 -7.59 -14.68
CA VAL A 141 -1.11 -7.73 -15.01
C VAL A 141 -1.24 -8.52 -16.30
N TRP A 142 -2.19 -9.42 -16.34
CA TRP A 142 -2.51 -10.20 -17.55
C TRP A 142 -4.02 -10.25 -17.77
N ARG A 143 -4.37 -10.36 -19.04
CA ARG A 143 -5.71 -10.77 -19.48
C ARG A 143 -5.53 -12.05 -20.33
N GLY A 144 -6.01 -13.19 -19.81
CA GLY A 144 -5.62 -14.49 -20.36
C GLY A 144 -4.10 -14.67 -20.31
N ASP A 145 -3.49 -14.90 -21.49
CA ASP A 145 -2.02 -15.06 -21.62
C ASP A 145 -1.31 -13.76 -22.03
N VAL A 146 -2.03 -12.67 -22.24
CA VAL A 146 -1.47 -11.40 -22.68
C VAL A 146 -1.11 -10.53 -21.48
N GLU A 147 0.16 -10.18 -21.36
CA GLU A 147 0.63 -9.23 -20.33
C GLU A 147 0.30 -7.80 -20.72
N ILE A 148 -0.21 -7.03 -19.74
CA ILE A 148 -0.66 -5.64 -19.92
C ILE A 148 0.26 -4.70 -19.13
N ALA A 149 0.89 -3.75 -19.85
CA ALA A 149 1.70 -2.73 -19.22
C ALA A 149 0.83 -1.60 -18.62
N LEU A 150 0.91 -1.44 -17.31
CA LEU A 150 0.26 -0.37 -16.58
C LEU A 150 1.29 0.56 -15.93
N THR A 151 0.95 1.84 -15.83
CA THR A 151 1.70 2.78 -14.99
C THR A 151 1.46 2.45 -13.50
N SER A 152 2.32 2.96 -12.61
CA SER A 152 2.21 2.70 -11.17
C SER A 152 0.84 3.08 -10.60
N ARG A 153 0.25 4.18 -11.04
CA ARG A 153 -1.06 4.63 -10.57
C ARG A 153 -2.21 3.82 -11.18
N GLU A 154 -2.16 3.49 -12.46
CA GLU A 154 -3.13 2.58 -13.09
C GLU A 154 -3.13 1.22 -12.40
N PHE A 155 -1.94 0.70 -12.08
CA PHE A 155 -1.79 -0.54 -11.34
C PHE A 155 -2.45 -0.47 -9.95
N ALA A 156 -2.21 0.62 -9.21
CA ALA A 156 -2.78 0.81 -7.88
C ALA A 156 -4.33 0.89 -7.92
N VAL A 157 -4.89 1.62 -8.90
CA VAL A 157 -6.36 1.69 -9.09
C VAL A 157 -6.92 0.31 -9.42
N LEU A 158 -6.32 -0.41 -10.38
CA LEU A 158 -6.79 -1.75 -10.75
C LEU A 158 -6.70 -2.73 -9.57
N GLN A 159 -5.61 -2.70 -8.82
CA GLN A 159 -5.42 -3.52 -7.63
C GLN A 159 -6.50 -3.24 -6.58
N HIS A 160 -6.82 -1.96 -6.34
CA HIS A 160 -7.87 -1.58 -5.41
C HIS A 160 -9.24 -2.10 -5.86
N LEU A 161 -9.57 -1.98 -7.13
CA LEU A 161 -10.81 -2.51 -7.71
C LEU A 161 -10.88 -4.05 -7.59
N LEU A 162 -9.79 -4.76 -7.89
CA LEU A 162 -9.73 -6.23 -7.78
C LEU A 162 -9.88 -6.73 -6.35
N ARG A 163 -9.32 -6.01 -5.36
CA ARG A 163 -9.51 -6.35 -3.93
C ARG A 163 -10.96 -6.23 -3.47
N HIS A 164 -11.72 -5.34 -4.11
CA HIS A 164 -13.13 -5.09 -3.82
C HIS A 164 -14.04 -5.56 -4.97
N ARG A 165 -13.60 -6.59 -5.70
CA ARG A 165 -14.38 -7.12 -6.85
C ARG A 165 -15.82 -7.42 -6.45
N GLY A 166 -16.75 -7.06 -7.32
CA GLY A 166 -18.21 -7.22 -7.09
C GLY A 166 -18.81 -6.11 -6.22
N GLN A 167 -18.00 -5.30 -5.52
CA GLN A 167 -18.49 -4.17 -4.72
C GLN A 167 -18.51 -2.88 -5.55
N VAL A 168 -19.45 -2.00 -5.23
CA VAL A 168 -19.52 -0.66 -5.83
C VAL A 168 -18.66 0.26 -4.97
N LEU A 169 -17.65 0.86 -5.57
CA LEU A 169 -16.75 1.83 -4.95
C LEU A 169 -17.09 3.23 -5.46
N SER A 170 -17.35 4.16 -4.55
CA SER A 170 -17.46 5.57 -4.91
C SER A 170 -16.13 6.14 -5.38
N LYS A 171 -16.13 7.32 -6.02
CA LYS A 171 -14.87 8.03 -6.33
C LYS A 171 -14.02 8.27 -5.07
N ARG A 172 -14.68 8.57 -3.97
CA ARG A 172 -14.04 8.81 -2.68
C ARG A 172 -13.34 7.55 -2.16
N ASP A 173 -14.00 6.39 -2.19
CA ASP A 173 -13.41 5.11 -1.77
C ASP A 173 -12.16 4.76 -2.60
N VAL A 174 -12.21 5.06 -3.92
CA VAL A 174 -11.05 4.85 -4.79
C VAL A 174 -9.91 5.81 -4.45
N ILE A 175 -10.22 7.08 -4.16
CA ILE A 175 -9.21 8.06 -3.76
C ILE A 175 -8.57 7.65 -2.43
N GLU A 176 -9.35 7.39 -1.40
CA GLU A 176 -8.86 6.98 -0.08
C GLU A 176 -8.03 5.69 -0.11
N GLY A 177 -8.31 4.79 -1.06
CA GLY A 177 -7.56 3.53 -1.24
C GLY A 177 -6.31 3.62 -2.10
N VAL A 178 -6.13 4.70 -2.89
CA VAL A 178 -5.08 4.80 -3.91
C VAL A 178 -4.25 6.07 -3.81
N TRP A 179 -4.78 7.14 -3.23
CA TRP A 179 -4.07 8.40 -2.96
C TRP A 179 -3.86 8.56 -1.44
N ASP A 180 -3.00 9.48 -1.06
CA ASP A 180 -2.76 9.87 0.33
C ASP A 180 -3.91 10.70 0.92
N ASP A 181 -3.91 10.86 2.25
CA ASP A 181 -4.95 11.64 2.95
C ASP A 181 -4.93 13.13 2.59
N ASP A 182 -3.76 13.65 2.15
CA ASP A 182 -3.56 15.04 1.76
C ASP A 182 -3.90 15.31 0.28
N PHE A 183 -4.59 14.37 -0.38
CA PHE A 183 -4.97 14.57 -1.78
C PHE A 183 -6.06 15.65 -1.90
N GLU A 184 -5.67 16.86 -2.27
CA GLU A 184 -6.55 18.00 -2.57
C GLU A 184 -6.97 18.11 -4.05
N GLY A 185 -6.69 17.08 -4.84
CA GLY A 185 -6.98 17.06 -6.28
C GLY A 185 -8.46 16.87 -6.61
N ASP A 186 -8.83 17.13 -7.86
CA ASP A 186 -10.19 16.94 -8.36
C ASP A 186 -10.55 15.44 -8.32
N PRO A 187 -11.68 15.03 -7.66
CA PRO A 187 -12.16 13.66 -7.66
C PRO A 187 -12.41 13.06 -9.06
N ASN A 188 -12.52 13.88 -10.09
CA ASN A 188 -12.64 13.44 -11.47
C ASN A 188 -11.37 12.76 -12.00
N ILE A 189 -10.25 12.85 -11.28
CA ILE A 189 -9.02 12.08 -11.59
C ILE A 189 -9.32 10.58 -11.67
N VAL A 190 -10.23 10.06 -10.84
CA VAL A 190 -10.66 8.65 -10.88
C VAL A 190 -11.23 8.29 -12.25
N GLU A 191 -12.06 9.17 -12.85
CA GLU A 191 -12.64 8.92 -14.19
C GLU A 191 -11.55 8.76 -15.26
N VAL A 192 -10.49 9.57 -15.17
CA VAL A 192 -9.36 9.50 -16.10
C VAL A 192 -8.67 8.14 -16.02
N TYR A 193 -8.35 7.68 -14.79
CA TYR A 193 -7.71 6.38 -14.61
C TYR A 193 -8.61 5.20 -14.97
N ILE A 194 -9.90 5.28 -14.68
CA ILE A 194 -10.90 4.31 -15.15
C ILE A 194 -10.94 4.28 -16.68
N GLY A 195 -10.90 5.44 -17.33
CA GLY A 195 -10.83 5.56 -18.78
C GLY A 195 -9.58 4.87 -19.35
N HIS A 196 -8.41 5.14 -18.78
CA HIS A 196 -7.14 4.52 -19.18
C HIS A 196 -7.15 3.00 -18.96
N LEU A 197 -7.62 2.54 -17.81
CA LEU A 197 -7.74 1.11 -17.53
C LEU A 197 -8.64 0.41 -18.55
N ARG A 198 -9.83 0.94 -18.83
CA ARG A 198 -10.71 0.37 -19.86
C ARG A 198 -10.07 0.28 -21.23
N GLN A 199 -9.23 1.25 -21.60
CA GLN A 199 -8.49 1.21 -22.86
C GLN A 199 -7.45 0.09 -22.89
N LYS A 200 -6.92 -0.33 -21.74
CA LYS A 200 -5.84 -1.32 -21.64
C LYS A 200 -6.34 -2.72 -21.28
N VAL A 201 -7.30 -2.83 -20.34
CA VAL A 201 -7.72 -4.14 -19.82
C VAL A 201 -9.06 -4.62 -20.36
N ASP A 202 -9.87 -3.74 -20.97
CA ASP A 202 -11.21 -4.09 -21.48
C ASP A 202 -11.27 -4.08 -23.02
N ARG A 203 -11.08 -2.91 -23.63
CA ARG A 203 -11.31 -2.71 -25.07
C ARG A 203 -10.51 -3.64 -25.98
N PRO A 204 -9.19 -3.90 -25.75
CA PRO A 204 -8.42 -4.77 -26.62
C PRO A 204 -8.86 -6.23 -26.59
N PHE A 205 -9.65 -6.62 -25.56
CA PHE A 205 -10.11 -7.98 -25.31
C PHE A 205 -11.61 -8.17 -25.50
N ASP A 206 -12.31 -7.12 -25.97
CA ASP A 206 -13.77 -7.08 -26.09
C ASP A 206 -14.48 -7.43 -24.77
N ARG A 207 -13.97 -6.83 -23.66
CA ARG A 207 -14.43 -7.05 -22.30
C ARG A 207 -14.98 -5.76 -21.68
N ARG A 208 -15.73 -5.91 -20.56
CA ARG A 208 -16.32 -4.82 -19.79
C ARG A 208 -16.20 -5.09 -18.29
N ALA A 209 -14.99 -5.41 -17.83
CA ALA A 209 -14.73 -5.71 -16.40
C ALA A 209 -15.03 -4.51 -15.49
N ILE A 210 -14.69 -3.29 -15.94
CA ILE A 210 -14.89 -2.10 -15.14
C ILE A 210 -16.21 -1.44 -15.53
N GLU A 211 -17.21 -1.58 -14.68
CA GLU A 211 -18.55 -1.02 -14.88
C GLU A 211 -18.69 0.35 -14.22
N THR A 212 -19.55 1.21 -14.79
CA THR A 212 -19.99 2.46 -14.15
C THR A 212 -21.38 2.25 -13.58
N ILE A 213 -21.53 2.42 -12.28
CA ILE A 213 -22.82 2.42 -11.59
C ILE A 213 -23.25 3.87 -11.41
N ARG A 214 -24.23 4.29 -12.23
CA ARG A 214 -24.65 5.70 -12.27
C ARG A 214 -25.06 6.21 -10.89
N GLY A 215 -24.51 7.35 -10.49
CA GLY A 215 -24.77 7.99 -9.20
C GLY A 215 -24.08 7.34 -8.00
N ALA A 216 -23.38 6.20 -8.17
CA ALA A 216 -22.74 5.47 -7.08
C ALA A 216 -21.21 5.34 -7.24
N GLY A 217 -20.70 5.10 -8.46
CA GLY A 217 -19.27 4.93 -8.68
C GLY A 217 -18.92 3.84 -9.68
N TYR A 218 -17.96 2.99 -9.33
CA TYR A 218 -17.43 1.94 -10.21
C TYR A 218 -17.46 0.58 -9.52
N ARG A 219 -17.59 -0.46 -10.33
CA ARG A 219 -17.53 -1.84 -9.88
C ARG A 219 -16.66 -2.64 -10.84
N LEU A 220 -15.80 -3.49 -10.33
CA LEU A 220 -15.15 -4.51 -11.13
C LEU A 220 -15.99 -5.78 -11.07
N ALA A 221 -16.42 -6.27 -12.23
CA ALA A 221 -17.22 -7.49 -12.34
C ALA A 221 -16.44 -8.70 -11.80
N GLY A 222 -17.10 -9.56 -11.04
CA GLY A 222 -16.45 -10.70 -10.38
C GLY A 222 -15.91 -11.74 -11.36
N ASP A 223 -16.50 -11.83 -12.54
CA ASP A 223 -16.15 -12.73 -13.64
C ASP A 223 -15.19 -12.12 -14.69
N GLY A 224 -14.80 -10.85 -14.50
CA GLY A 224 -13.89 -10.15 -15.41
C GLY A 224 -14.55 -9.54 -16.64
N GLY A 225 -15.90 -9.59 -16.75
CA GLY A 225 -16.71 -8.92 -17.76
C GLY A 225 -16.73 -9.57 -19.13
#